data_0daa353435380f3c68868512a4687b1d
#
_entry.id   0daa353435380f3c68868512a4687b1d
#
_cell.length_a   1.000
_cell.length_b   1.000
_cell.length_c   1.000
_cell.angle_alpha   90.00
_cell.angle_beta   90.00
_cell.angle_gamma   90.00
#
_symmetry.space_group_name_H-M   'P 1'
#
loop_
_entity.id
_entity.type
_entity.pdbx_description
1 polymer ?
#
loop_
_entity_poly.entity_id
_entity_poly.type
_entity_poly.pdbx_seq_one_letter_code
_entity_poly.pdbx_strand_id
1 'polypeptide(L)'
;MTYLRHIILLLFSAYFTACSSNALSEAKQIVAQADSVWAEGGMYSDSLSLAQAYETLSSFNYPLLSTLNSQLSTDFVHACYHYGKLLRAKDDPVAAMQVFINATHAGSDDKQILGRIYSNMGSICHLASEFPLSYEMYERSSDIFLRNGDTTAYYYALNDMAFELAEQGETGETLRLLEKIESQCTNHEVLIKIYETKAVLYRTIGQNDSAIYYVNRMQYLGLTCPAGIIIKAQAYDNLGRKDSALTLANIVMKDSRASYQNQFNALYIIQHCDSSLCAESISELASRREDIRYYEYEPEKEKNSTAVALLENDLSWTPDYRWIYAVAATIIIIGLMLGLYVQLKRHQHKLLSQRVDSLTQMNEAAEKQHAQIIQKQARHRETMVSHLEKNCNMFVNADDFPNNINWKSYEEMCKMINDNFGMLVLKLQSAFHLSEREIRLCILVLMKISGSKELASLLFYSESGIRNFKNRVAKKLGTNSIELRNTLINIAIND
;
A
#
# COMPACT_ATOMS: atom_id res chain seq x y z
N MET A 1 -52.68 8.29 12.68
CA MET A 1 -51.92 6.99 12.71
C MET A 1 -50.45 7.15 12.34
N THR A 2 -50.07 7.95 11.37
CA THR A 2 -48.67 8.18 10.98
C THR A 2 -47.82 8.83 12.08
N TYR A 3 -48.32 9.84 12.79
CA TYR A 3 -47.63 10.49 13.92
C TYR A 3 -47.35 9.57 15.10
N LEU A 4 -48.27 8.67 15.44
CA LEU A 4 -48.06 7.71 16.50
C LEU A 4 -46.98 6.68 16.17
N ARG A 5 -46.88 6.30 14.91
CA ARG A 5 -45.82 5.40 14.40
C ARG A 5 -44.46 6.03 14.46
N HIS A 6 -44.32 7.34 14.16
CA HIS A 6 -43.06 8.09 14.28
C HIS A 6 -42.64 8.30 15.74
N ILE A 7 -43.59 8.55 16.64
CA ILE A 7 -43.31 8.66 18.08
C ILE A 7 -42.90 7.32 18.67
N ILE A 8 -43.54 6.20 18.27
CA ILE A 8 -43.14 4.86 18.71
C ILE A 8 -41.75 4.50 18.17
N LEU A 9 -41.43 4.81 16.92
CA LEU A 9 -40.09 4.62 16.34
C LEU A 9 -39.02 5.49 17.03
N LEU A 10 -39.33 6.73 17.38
CA LEU A 10 -38.45 7.61 18.14
C LEU A 10 -38.24 7.13 19.58
N LEU A 11 -39.30 6.67 20.25
CA LEU A 11 -39.19 6.09 21.60
C LEU A 11 -38.44 4.76 21.59
N PHE A 12 -38.63 3.92 20.55
CA PHE A 12 -37.90 2.67 20.38
C PHE A 12 -36.42 2.94 20.09
N SER A 13 -36.10 3.92 19.23
CA SER A 13 -34.71 4.34 18.97
C SER A 13 -34.06 4.95 20.22
N ALA A 14 -34.78 5.77 20.99
CA ALA A 14 -34.28 6.36 22.24
C ALA A 14 -34.07 5.31 23.35
N TYR A 15 -34.95 4.29 23.45
CA TYR A 15 -34.79 3.20 24.42
C TYR A 15 -33.62 2.27 24.02
N PHE A 16 -33.47 1.94 22.73
CA PHE A 16 -32.31 1.18 22.23
C PHE A 16 -30.99 1.94 22.41
N THR A 17 -31.00 3.25 22.20
CA THR A 17 -29.79 4.10 22.43
C THR A 17 -29.45 4.21 23.91
N ALA A 18 -30.41 4.23 24.83
CA ALA A 18 -30.15 4.32 26.27
C ALA A 18 -29.62 3.00 26.84
N CYS A 19 -30.16 1.85 26.46
CA CYS A 19 -29.67 0.54 26.86
C CYS A 19 -28.28 0.24 26.28
N SER A 20 -28.04 0.62 25.02
CA SER A 20 -26.73 0.47 24.36
C SER A 20 -25.67 1.40 24.97
N SER A 21 -26.04 2.57 25.52
CA SER A 21 -25.10 3.50 26.14
C SER A 21 -24.51 2.98 27.45
N ASN A 22 -25.29 2.27 28.27
CA ASN A 22 -24.80 1.68 29.52
C ASN A 22 -23.87 0.48 29.25
N ALA A 23 -24.26 -0.45 28.36
CA ALA A 23 -23.44 -1.58 27.98
C ALA A 23 -22.12 -1.14 27.32
N LEU A 24 -22.18 -0.11 26.48
CA LEU A 24 -20.98 0.45 25.86
C LEU A 24 -20.05 1.10 26.88
N SER A 25 -20.59 1.84 27.86
CA SER A 25 -19.81 2.45 28.94
C SER A 25 -19.13 1.39 29.80
N GLU A 26 -19.85 0.31 30.13
CA GLU A 26 -19.31 -0.82 30.89
C GLU A 26 -18.21 -1.55 30.11
N ALA A 27 -18.43 -1.82 28.82
CA ALA A 27 -17.44 -2.44 27.95
C ALA A 27 -16.13 -1.60 27.89
N LYS A 28 -16.22 -0.29 27.74
CA LYS A 28 -15.06 0.62 27.77
C LYS A 28 -14.34 0.61 29.12
N GLN A 29 -15.07 0.53 30.20
CA GLN A 29 -14.49 0.43 31.55
C GLN A 29 -13.70 -0.88 31.74
N ILE A 30 -14.23 -2.00 31.25
CA ILE A 30 -13.55 -3.30 31.27
C ILE A 30 -12.25 -3.24 30.46
N VAL A 31 -12.29 -2.66 29.26
CA VAL A 31 -11.10 -2.50 28.40
C VAL A 31 -10.06 -1.64 29.11
N ALA A 32 -10.43 -0.51 29.70
CA ALA A 32 -9.52 0.36 30.44
C ALA A 32 -8.90 -0.34 31.67
N GLN A 33 -9.66 -1.21 32.36
CA GLN A 33 -9.12 -2.06 33.43
C GLN A 33 -8.12 -3.08 32.91
N ALA A 34 -8.40 -3.71 31.75
CA ALA A 34 -7.49 -4.66 31.11
C ALA A 34 -6.18 -3.96 30.69
N ASP A 35 -6.27 -2.74 30.15
CA ASP A 35 -5.10 -1.91 29.82
C ASP A 35 -4.27 -1.57 31.07
N SER A 36 -4.92 -1.23 32.19
CA SER A 36 -4.23 -0.94 33.45
C SER A 36 -3.49 -2.16 33.97
N VAL A 37 -4.13 -3.31 34.02
CA VAL A 37 -3.51 -4.59 34.46
C VAL A 37 -2.33 -4.94 33.56
N TRP A 38 -2.48 -4.72 32.25
CA TRP A 38 -1.39 -4.96 31.29
C TRP A 38 -0.21 -3.98 31.49
N ALA A 39 -0.48 -2.71 31.75
CA ALA A 39 0.56 -1.71 32.04
C ALA A 39 1.39 -2.06 33.30
N GLU A 40 0.81 -2.79 34.25
CA GLU A 40 1.46 -3.36 35.41
C GLU A 40 2.20 -4.68 35.16
N GLY A 41 2.22 -5.14 33.89
CA GLY A 41 2.84 -6.40 33.47
C GLY A 41 1.99 -7.64 33.68
N GLY A 42 0.70 -7.48 34.01
CA GLY A 42 -0.26 -8.56 34.22
C GLY A 42 -1.07 -8.91 32.96
N MET A 43 -1.95 -9.91 33.13
CA MET A 43 -2.99 -10.26 32.16
C MET A 43 -4.35 -10.21 32.85
N TYR A 44 -5.32 -9.54 32.24
CA TYR A 44 -6.66 -9.45 32.77
C TYR A 44 -7.31 -10.85 32.77
N SER A 45 -7.75 -11.30 33.94
CA SER A 45 -8.14 -12.71 34.14
C SER A 45 -9.65 -12.98 34.02
N ASP A 46 -10.51 -11.94 34.13
CA ASP A 46 -11.96 -12.11 34.00
C ASP A 46 -12.34 -12.25 32.52
N SER A 47 -12.36 -13.51 32.09
CA SER A 47 -12.64 -13.85 30.71
C SER A 47 -14.08 -13.59 30.28
N LEU A 48 -15.03 -13.65 31.21
CA LEU A 48 -16.45 -13.44 30.89
C LEU A 48 -16.72 -11.97 30.62
N SER A 49 -16.26 -11.08 31.51
CA SER A 49 -16.39 -9.64 31.33
C SER A 49 -15.68 -9.17 30.04
N LEU A 50 -14.48 -9.70 29.76
CA LEU A 50 -13.74 -9.33 28.56
C LEU A 50 -14.40 -9.82 27.27
N ALA A 51 -15.00 -11.04 27.29
CA ALA A 51 -15.79 -11.55 26.16
C ALA A 51 -17.05 -10.68 25.92
N GLN A 52 -17.76 -10.29 26.98
CA GLN A 52 -18.92 -9.39 26.89
C GLN A 52 -18.54 -8.02 26.35
N ALA A 53 -17.40 -7.46 26.78
CA ALA A 53 -16.89 -6.20 26.26
C ALA A 53 -16.55 -6.32 24.78
N TYR A 54 -15.88 -7.39 24.36
CA TYR A 54 -15.60 -7.67 22.95
C TYR A 54 -16.89 -7.78 22.13
N GLU A 55 -17.86 -8.58 22.56
CA GLU A 55 -19.15 -8.75 21.86
C GLU A 55 -19.91 -7.43 21.74
N THR A 56 -19.98 -6.65 22.82
CA THR A 56 -20.63 -5.35 22.82
C THR A 56 -19.98 -4.42 21.81
N LEU A 57 -18.66 -4.31 21.83
CA LEU A 57 -17.91 -3.46 20.91
C LEU A 57 -17.98 -4.01 19.47
N SER A 58 -17.92 -5.32 19.24
CA SER A 58 -17.98 -5.93 17.92
C SER A 58 -19.32 -5.71 17.19
N SER A 59 -20.39 -5.39 17.92
CA SER A 59 -21.70 -5.09 17.33
C SER A 59 -21.71 -3.83 16.46
N PHE A 60 -20.67 -2.99 16.52
CA PHE A 60 -20.53 -1.79 15.72
C PHE A 60 -19.81 -2.09 14.38
N ASN A 61 -20.23 -1.41 13.29
CA ASN A 61 -19.62 -1.59 11.98
C ASN A 61 -18.35 -0.72 11.83
N TYR A 62 -17.21 -1.27 12.22
CA TYR A 62 -15.93 -0.54 12.30
C TYR A 62 -15.37 0.01 10.99
N PRO A 63 -15.51 -0.63 9.81
CA PRO A 63 -15.05 -0.04 8.56
C PRO A 63 -15.66 1.33 8.25
N LEU A 64 -16.90 1.55 8.71
CA LEU A 64 -17.58 2.85 8.59
C LEU A 64 -17.32 3.76 9.80
N LEU A 65 -17.10 3.20 10.98
CA LEU A 65 -16.93 3.96 12.23
C LEU A 65 -15.50 4.47 12.43
N SER A 66 -14.50 3.81 11.89
CA SER A 66 -13.09 4.29 11.98
C SER A 66 -12.90 5.70 11.44
N THR A 67 -13.74 6.13 10.48
CA THR A 67 -13.75 7.49 9.94
C THR A 67 -14.60 8.48 10.75
N LEU A 68 -15.56 7.98 11.54
CA LEU A 68 -16.55 8.79 12.25
C LEU A 68 -16.29 8.86 13.76
N ASN A 69 -15.71 7.82 14.35
CA ASN A 69 -15.38 7.73 15.78
C ASN A 69 -14.15 6.85 16.01
N SER A 70 -12.97 7.41 15.84
CA SER A 70 -11.69 6.72 16.00
C SER A 70 -11.48 6.14 17.40
N GLN A 71 -12.03 6.80 18.45
CA GLN A 71 -11.91 6.32 19.83
C GLN A 71 -12.64 4.99 20.02
N LEU A 72 -13.85 4.82 19.45
CA LEU A 72 -14.58 3.57 19.58
C LEU A 72 -13.87 2.41 18.87
N SER A 73 -13.27 2.70 17.71
CA SER A 73 -12.45 1.74 16.99
C SER A 73 -11.21 1.34 17.80
N THR A 74 -10.56 2.31 18.46
CA THR A 74 -9.42 2.06 19.35
C THR A 74 -9.83 1.19 20.53
N ASP A 75 -10.93 1.52 21.24
CA ASP A 75 -11.46 0.72 22.36
C ASP A 75 -11.74 -0.74 21.92
N PHE A 76 -12.28 -0.93 20.72
CA PHE A 76 -12.50 -2.28 20.17
C PHE A 76 -11.21 -3.03 19.89
N VAL A 77 -10.21 -2.38 19.30
CA VAL A 77 -8.91 -3.01 19.00
C VAL A 77 -8.19 -3.41 20.31
N HIS A 78 -8.28 -2.58 21.37
CA HIS A 78 -7.78 -2.94 22.70
C HIS A 78 -8.53 -4.14 23.29
N ALA A 79 -9.88 -4.19 23.18
CA ALA A 79 -10.66 -5.36 23.58
C ALA A 79 -10.22 -6.62 22.84
N CYS A 80 -10.03 -6.53 21.51
CA CYS A 80 -9.52 -7.64 20.70
C CYS A 80 -8.13 -8.11 21.16
N TYR A 81 -7.22 -7.18 21.46
CA TYR A 81 -5.89 -7.53 21.94
C TYR A 81 -5.93 -8.34 23.23
N HIS A 82 -6.63 -7.84 24.24
CA HIS A 82 -6.73 -8.51 25.55
C HIS A 82 -7.48 -9.83 25.47
N TYR A 83 -8.62 -9.84 24.77
CA TYR A 83 -9.43 -11.05 24.62
C TYR A 83 -8.71 -12.12 23.77
N GLY A 84 -8.07 -11.74 22.68
CA GLY A 84 -7.28 -12.66 21.88
C GLY A 84 -6.09 -13.26 22.64
N LYS A 85 -5.38 -12.47 23.47
CA LYS A 85 -4.33 -12.99 24.37
C LYS A 85 -4.90 -13.99 25.39
N LEU A 86 -6.04 -13.69 25.95
CA LEU A 86 -6.69 -14.57 26.91
C LEU A 86 -7.11 -15.88 26.24
N LEU A 87 -7.66 -15.84 25.05
CA LEU A 87 -8.02 -17.03 24.27
C LEU A 87 -6.79 -17.90 23.99
N ARG A 88 -5.67 -17.28 23.60
CA ARG A 88 -4.39 -18.02 23.45
C ARG A 88 -3.94 -18.68 24.75
N ALA A 89 -4.04 -17.99 25.87
CA ALA A 89 -3.69 -18.55 27.18
C ALA A 89 -4.61 -19.71 27.59
N LYS A 90 -5.81 -19.79 27.01
CA LYS A 90 -6.78 -20.90 27.18
C LYS A 90 -6.63 -22.00 26.12
N ASP A 91 -5.58 -21.98 25.33
CA ASP A 91 -5.31 -22.94 24.25
C ASP A 91 -6.39 -22.95 23.15
N ASP A 92 -6.93 -21.75 22.84
CA ASP A 92 -7.86 -21.53 21.72
C ASP A 92 -7.27 -20.53 20.70
N PRO A 93 -6.29 -20.95 19.90
CA PRO A 93 -5.68 -20.09 18.89
C PRO A 93 -6.63 -19.76 17.74
N VAL A 94 -7.64 -20.59 17.49
CA VAL A 94 -8.63 -20.38 16.41
C VAL A 94 -9.50 -19.17 16.72
N ALA A 95 -10.11 -19.13 17.90
CA ALA A 95 -10.90 -17.99 18.34
C ALA A 95 -10.00 -16.73 18.49
N ALA A 96 -8.78 -16.87 18.99
CA ALA A 96 -7.82 -15.76 19.10
C ALA A 96 -7.50 -15.16 17.73
N MET A 97 -7.22 -15.97 16.72
CA MET A 97 -6.95 -15.52 15.36
C MET A 97 -8.11 -14.74 14.76
N GLN A 98 -9.34 -15.25 14.92
CA GLN A 98 -10.55 -14.56 14.46
C GLN A 98 -10.69 -13.17 15.09
N VAL A 99 -10.44 -13.07 16.40
CA VAL A 99 -10.49 -11.81 17.14
C VAL A 99 -9.42 -10.84 16.65
N PHE A 100 -8.20 -11.33 16.39
CA PHE A 100 -7.10 -10.51 15.86
C PHE A 100 -7.38 -10.03 14.42
N ILE A 101 -7.94 -10.88 13.57
CA ILE A 101 -8.38 -10.50 12.22
C ILE A 101 -9.42 -9.36 12.30
N ASN A 102 -10.41 -9.47 13.17
CA ASN A 102 -11.42 -8.43 13.35
C ASN A 102 -10.80 -7.09 13.78
N ALA A 103 -9.76 -7.12 14.62
CA ALA A 103 -9.03 -5.93 15.03
C ALA A 103 -8.28 -5.26 13.86
N THR A 104 -7.67 -6.07 12.98
CA THR A 104 -6.94 -5.52 11.79
C THR A 104 -7.89 -4.84 10.82
N HIS A 105 -9.12 -5.34 10.69
CA HIS A 105 -10.15 -4.73 9.86
C HIS A 105 -10.73 -3.44 10.45
N ALA A 106 -10.82 -3.35 11.77
CA ALA A 106 -11.35 -2.16 12.44
C ALA A 106 -10.42 -0.96 12.32
N GLY A 107 -9.10 -1.19 12.38
CA GLY A 107 -8.10 -0.14 12.47
C GLY A 107 -8.12 0.58 13.83
N SER A 108 -7.07 1.29 14.16
CA SER A 108 -6.95 2.04 15.42
C SER A 108 -6.01 3.22 15.26
N ASP A 109 -6.24 4.28 16.03
CA ASP A 109 -5.27 5.39 16.18
C ASP A 109 -4.09 4.94 17.05
N ASP A 110 -4.32 4.03 18.01
CA ASP A 110 -3.24 3.35 18.72
C ASP A 110 -2.61 2.26 17.84
N LYS A 111 -1.57 2.65 17.11
CA LYS A 111 -0.84 1.74 16.23
C LYS A 111 0.00 0.72 17.02
N GLN A 112 0.41 1.01 18.24
CA GLN A 112 1.19 0.05 19.05
C GLN A 112 0.42 -1.23 19.31
N ILE A 113 -0.87 -1.14 19.66
CA ILE A 113 -1.70 -2.32 19.90
C ILE A 113 -1.87 -3.14 18.62
N LEU A 114 -2.04 -2.49 17.45
CA LEU A 114 -2.07 -3.20 16.17
C LEU A 114 -0.75 -3.93 15.89
N GLY A 115 0.39 -3.31 16.16
CA GLY A 115 1.69 -3.97 16.04
C GLY A 115 1.78 -5.24 16.91
N ARG A 116 1.30 -5.15 18.15
CA ARG A 116 1.25 -6.32 19.07
C ARG A 116 0.27 -7.40 18.62
N ILE A 117 -0.84 -7.03 17.99
CA ILE A 117 -1.78 -7.97 17.38
C ILE A 117 -1.08 -8.75 16.26
N TYR A 118 -0.40 -8.07 15.33
CA TYR A 118 0.36 -8.74 14.28
C TYR A 118 1.46 -9.66 14.84
N SER A 119 2.17 -9.25 15.90
CA SER A 119 3.13 -10.15 16.57
C SER A 119 2.46 -11.41 17.14
N ASN A 120 1.25 -11.29 17.70
CA ASN A 120 0.51 -12.46 18.21
C ASN A 120 0.04 -13.38 17.07
N MET A 121 -0.40 -12.81 15.95
CA MET A 121 -0.75 -13.58 14.75
C MET A 121 0.49 -14.32 14.19
N GLY A 122 1.65 -13.65 14.11
CA GLY A 122 2.92 -14.26 13.74
C GLY A 122 3.27 -15.45 14.64
N SER A 123 3.13 -15.29 15.95
CA SER A 123 3.39 -16.40 16.89
C SER A 123 2.45 -17.60 16.69
N ILE A 124 1.19 -17.41 16.31
CA ILE A 124 0.29 -18.51 15.95
C ILE A 124 0.75 -19.20 14.66
N CYS A 125 1.13 -18.42 13.64
CA CYS A 125 1.67 -18.96 12.38
C CYS A 125 2.98 -19.77 12.62
N HIS A 126 3.87 -19.27 13.48
CA HIS A 126 5.08 -20.00 13.88
C HIS A 126 4.75 -21.37 14.49
N LEU A 127 3.82 -21.43 15.45
CA LEU A 127 3.40 -22.68 16.10
C LEU A 127 2.71 -23.66 15.12
N ALA A 128 2.12 -23.15 14.05
CA ALA A 128 1.62 -23.95 12.93
C ALA A 128 2.73 -24.44 11.98
N SER A 129 3.97 -23.95 12.14
CA SER A 129 5.11 -24.14 11.23
C SER A 129 4.93 -23.44 9.86
N GLU A 130 4.07 -22.42 9.79
CA GLU A 130 3.87 -21.58 8.61
C GLU A 130 4.80 -20.36 8.66
N PHE A 131 6.11 -20.64 8.54
CA PHE A 131 7.19 -19.68 8.73
C PHE A 131 7.16 -18.47 7.77
N PRO A 132 6.82 -18.62 6.46
CA PRO A 132 6.72 -17.48 5.58
C PRO A 132 5.60 -16.51 6.00
N LEU A 133 4.44 -17.03 6.43
CA LEU A 133 3.33 -16.22 6.87
C LEU A 133 3.60 -15.58 8.24
N SER A 134 4.28 -16.32 9.13
CA SER A 134 4.77 -15.80 10.40
C SER A 134 5.71 -14.61 10.18
N TYR A 135 6.67 -14.72 9.27
CA TYR A 135 7.58 -13.66 8.87
C TYR A 135 6.81 -12.42 8.40
N GLU A 136 5.82 -12.58 7.52
CA GLU A 136 5.00 -11.47 7.03
C GLU A 136 4.26 -10.76 8.18
N MET A 137 3.72 -11.50 9.13
CA MET A 137 3.04 -10.89 10.28
C MET A 137 4.01 -10.10 11.17
N TYR A 138 5.21 -10.61 11.41
CA TYR A 138 6.24 -9.89 12.14
C TYR A 138 6.79 -8.68 11.37
N GLU A 139 6.88 -8.75 10.04
CA GLU A 139 7.24 -7.62 9.20
C GLU A 139 6.23 -6.48 9.33
N ARG A 140 4.93 -6.78 9.23
CA ARG A 140 3.86 -5.80 9.46
C ARG A 140 3.92 -5.19 10.87
N SER A 141 4.21 -6.01 11.86
CA SER A 141 4.42 -5.58 13.25
C SER A 141 5.61 -4.63 13.37
N SER A 142 6.76 -4.99 12.79
CA SER A 142 7.98 -4.20 12.84
C SER A 142 7.81 -2.83 12.19
N ASP A 143 7.16 -2.78 11.03
CA ASP A 143 6.84 -1.54 10.32
C ASP A 143 6.00 -0.57 11.17
N ILE A 144 5.02 -1.11 11.89
CA ILE A 144 4.17 -0.33 12.78
C ILE A 144 4.99 0.22 13.96
N PHE A 145 5.79 -0.60 14.62
CA PHE A 145 6.61 -0.15 15.75
C PHE A 145 7.66 0.88 15.33
N LEU A 146 8.30 0.67 14.17
CA LEU A 146 9.26 1.63 13.63
C LEU A 146 8.62 3.00 13.40
N ARG A 147 7.44 3.05 12.76
CA ARG A 147 6.72 4.30 12.48
C ARG A 147 6.24 5.01 13.76
N ASN A 148 5.98 4.25 14.82
CA ASN A 148 5.56 4.80 16.12
C ASN A 148 6.71 5.12 17.06
N GLY A 149 7.97 4.82 16.70
CA GLY A 149 9.14 5.08 17.51
C GLY A 149 9.32 4.12 18.71
N ASP A 150 8.58 3.01 18.76
CA ASP A 150 8.80 1.95 19.76
C ASP A 150 9.97 1.07 19.32
N THR A 151 11.17 1.55 19.57
CA THR A 151 12.43 0.88 19.17
C THR A 151 12.61 -0.48 19.83
N THR A 152 12.14 -0.66 21.06
CA THR A 152 12.24 -1.94 21.77
C THR A 152 11.37 -3.01 21.09
N ALA A 153 10.08 -2.70 20.88
CA ALA A 153 9.15 -3.62 20.20
C ALA A 153 9.58 -3.88 18.74
N TYR A 154 10.12 -2.86 18.06
CA TYR A 154 10.70 -2.99 16.73
C TYR A 154 11.83 -4.03 16.70
N TYR A 155 12.79 -3.98 17.63
CA TYR A 155 13.87 -4.95 17.67
C TYR A 155 13.41 -6.36 18.05
N TYR A 156 12.39 -6.50 18.90
CA TYR A 156 11.76 -7.81 19.12
C TYR A 156 11.16 -8.37 17.84
N ALA A 157 10.37 -7.58 17.12
CA ALA A 157 9.78 -8.03 15.85
C ALA A 157 10.83 -8.41 14.80
N LEU A 158 11.92 -7.63 14.68
CA LEU A 158 13.04 -7.97 13.80
C LEU A 158 13.76 -9.28 14.22
N ASN A 159 13.88 -9.55 15.53
CA ASN A 159 14.45 -10.80 16.02
C ASN A 159 13.53 -11.98 15.68
N ASP A 160 12.22 -11.81 15.83
CA ASP A 160 11.25 -12.85 15.47
C ASP A 160 11.28 -13.12 13.96
N MET A 161 11.38 -12.08 13.12
CA MET A 161 11.62 -12.24 11.67
C MET A 161 12.92 -13.02 11.39
N ALA A 162 14.00 -12.71 12.10
CA ALA A 162 15.26 -13.44 11.95
C ALA A 162 15.13 -14.92 12.35
N PHE A 163 14.31 -15.20 13.35
CA PHE A 163 14.03 -16.57 13.77
C PHE A 163 13.25 -17.34 12.67
N GLU A 164 12.25 -16.72 12.05
CA GLU A 164 11.51 -17.33 10.95
C GLU A 164 12.39 -17.60 9.71
N LEU A 165 13.31 -16.68 9.41
CA LEU A 165 14.32 -16.90 8.34
C LEU A 165 15.25 -18.09 8.67
N ALA A 166 15.62 -18.25 9.93
CA ALA A 166 16.43 -19.39 10.37
C ALA A 166 15.68 -20.73 10.21
N GLU A 167 14.40 -20.78 10.55
CA GLU A 167 13.55 -21.97 10.35
C GLU A 167 13.34 -22.30 8.87
N GLN A 168 13.35 -21.30 7.99
CA GLN A 168 13.32 -21.47 6.53
C GLN A 168 14.69 -21.87 5.92
N GLY A 169 15.75 -21.88 6.74
CA GLY A 169 17.12 -22.21 6.28
C GLY A 169 17.88 -21.03 5.64
N GLU A 170 17.33 -19.82 5.69
CA GLU A 170 17.92 -18.60 5.11
C GLU A 170 19.04 -18.02 6.00
N THR A 171 20.06 -18.84 6.27
CA THR A 171 21.14 -18.56 7.23
C THR A 171 21.84 -17.22 7.00
N GLY A 172 22.10 -16.87 5.73
CA GLY A 172 22.82 -15.64 5.38
C GLY A 172 22.02 -14.37 5.69
N GLU A 173 20.72 -14.40 5.48
CA GLU A 173 19.82 -13.26 5.77
C GLU A 173 19.57 -13.15 7.27
N THR A 174 19.39 -14.29 7.94
CA THR A 174 19.26 -14.36 9.39
C THR A 174 20.45 -13.71 10.08
N LEU A 175 21.69 -14.08 9.73
CA LEU A 175 22.90 -13.51 10.33
C LEU A 175 23.00 -12.00 10.08
N ARG A 176 22.77 -11.54 8.84
CA ARG A 176 22.81 -10.11 8.51
C ARG A 176 21.80 -9.30 9.33
N LEU A 177 20.59 -9.83 9.52
CA LEU A 177 19.56 -9.17 10.29
C LEU A 177 19.93 -9.11 11.78
N LEU A 178 20.38 -10.23 12.36
CA LEU A 178 20.79 -10.31 13.77
C LEU A 178 22.01 -9.44 14.08
N GLU A 179 23.00 -9.36 13.19
CA GLU A 179 24.16 -8.48 13.32
C GLU A 179 23.77 -7.00 13.29
N LYS A 180 22.84 -6.65 12.38
CA LYS A 180 22.30 -5.29 12.30
C LYS A 180 21.61 -4.90 13.61
N ILE A 181 20.74 -5.76 14.15
CA ILE A 181 20.03 -5.49 15.41
C ILE A 181 21.03 -5.38 16.56
N GLU A 182 21.95 -6.34 16.70
CA GLU A 182 22.94 -6.38 17.78
C GLU A 182 23.83 -5.12 17.80
N SER A 183 24.20 -4.60 16.61
CA SER A 183 25.03 -3.39 16.51
C SER A 183 24.30 -2.10 16.92
N GLN A 184 22.99 -2.09 16.93
CA GLN A 184 22.16 -0.91 17.18
C GLN A 184 21.41 -0.97 18.51
N CYS A 185 21.19 -2.18 19.04
CA CYS A 185 20.39 -2.40 20.24
C CYS A 185 21.25 -2.37 21.51
N THR A 186 20.84 -1.53 22.45
CA THR A 186 21.46 -1.46 23.80
C THR A 186 20.58 -2.08 24.88
N ASN A 187 19.37 -2.50 24.56
CA ASN A 187 18.45 -3.14 25.49
C ASN A 187 18.86 -4.57 25.77
N HIS A 188 19.18 -4.89 27.03
CA HIS A 188 19.65 -6.21 27.44
C HIS A 188 18.61 -7.32 27.23
N GLU A 189 17.33 -7.05 27.40
CA GLU A 189 16.27 -8.03 27.19
C GLU A 189 16.18 -8.43 25.71
N VAL A 190 16.29 -7.45 24.81
CA VAL A 190 16.35 -7.71 23.36
C VAL A 190 17.63 -8.47 23.01
N LEU A 191 18.78 -8.08 23.55
CA LEU A 191 20.06 -8.79 23.31
C LEU A 191 19.99 -10.26 23.73
N ILE A 192 19.32 -10.56 24.83
CA ILE A 192 19.08 -11.94 25.26
C ILE A 192 18.35 -12.74 24.18
N LYS A 193 17.30 -12.16 23.58
CA LYS A 193 16.54 -12.81 22.50
C LYS A 193 17.36 -13.00 21.23
N ILE A 194 18.16 -12.01 20.87
CA ILE A 194 19.10 -12.11 19.75
C ILE A 194 20.10 -13.25 19.97
N TYR A 195 20.63 -13.41 21.18
CA TYR A 195 21.56 -14.49 21.50
C TYR A 195 20.87 -15.85 21.50
N GLU A 196 19.60 -15.93 21.91
CA GLU A 196 18.79 -17.14 21.80
C GLU A 196 18.66 -17.56 20.31
N THR A 197 18.23 -16.64 19.44
CA THR A 197 18.09 -16.89 18.01
C THR A 197 19.43 -17.26 17.34
N LYS A 198 20.51 -16.57 17.69
CA LYS A 198 21.87 -16.93 17.23
C LYS A 198 22.28 -18.33 17.70
N ALA A 199 21.99 -18.68 18.94
CA ALA A 199 22.32 -20.00 19.48
C ALA A 199 21.57 -21.11 18.73
N VAL A 200 20.28 -20.94 18.45
CA VAL A 200 19.48 -21.86 17.62
C VAL A 200 20.09 -21.97 16.22
N LEU A 201 20.34 -20.86 15.56
CA LEU A 201 20.91 -20.84 14.21
C LEU A 201 22.24 -21.55 14.13
N TYR A 202 23.21 -21.19 15.01
CA TYR A 202 24.54 -21.82 15.01
C TYR A 202 24.51 -23.32 15.30
N ARG A 203 23.60 -23.77 16.19
CA ARG A 203 23.33 -25.18 16.41
C ARG A 203 22.82 -25.86 15.14
N THR A 204 21.87 -25.26 14.45
CA THR A 204 21.24 -25.82 13.24
C THR A 204 22.24 -25.98 12.10
N ILE A 205 23.17 -25.04 11.93
CA ILE A 205 24.24 -25.12 10.92
C ILE A 205 25.48 -25.92 11.40
N GLY A 206 25.40 -26.58 12.56
CA GLY A 206 26.48 -27.44 13.08
C GLY A 206 27.63 -26.71 13.76
N GLN A 207 27.57 -25.38 13.91
CA GLN A 207 28.58 -24.58 14.63
C GLN A 207 28.32 -24.60 16.13
N ASN A 208 28.46 -25.79 16.74
CA ASN A 208 28.03 -26.06 18.12
C ASN A 208 28.79 -25.23 19.17
N ASP A 209 30.08 -24.94 18.97
CA ASP A 209 30.84 -24.09 19.91
C ASP A 209 30.30 -22.64 19.90
N SER A 210 29.91 -22.13 18.74
CA SER A 210 29.23 -20.82 18.63
C SER A 210 27.88 -20.84 19.33
N ALA A 211 27.08 -21.90 19.16
CA ALA A 211 25.82 -22.05 19.86
C ALA A 211 26.00 -22.00 21.40
N ILE A 212 26.97 -22.75 21.93
CA ILE A 212 27.31 -22.74 23.35
C ILE A 212 27.76 -21.35 23.81
N TYR A 213 28.55 -20.63 22.99
CA TYR A 213 28.99 -19.28 23.29
C TYR A 213 27.80 -18.33 23.48
N TYR A 214 26.82 -18.33 22.58
CA TYR A 214 25.66 -17.44 22.68
C TYR A 214 24.74 -17.80 23.84
N VAL A 215 24.53 -19.09 24.16
CA VAL A 215 23.83 -19.49 25.38
C VAL A 215 24.54 -18.97 26.64
N ASN A 216 25.87 -19.04 26.69
CA ASN A 216 26.64 -18.49 27.80
C ASN A 216 26.49 -16.96 27.90
N ARG A 217 26.38 -16.25 26.76
CA ARG A 217 26.11 -14.81 26.73
C ARG A 217 24.72 -14.47 27.31
N MET A 218 23.69 -15.29 27.00
CA MET A 218 22.36 -15.15 27.63
C MET A 218 22.45 -15.31 29.15
N GLN A 219 23.16 -16.36 29.60
CA GLN A 219 23.36 -16.61 31.05
C GLN A 219 24.10 -15.48 31.74
N TYR A 220 25.12 -14.91 31.08
CA TYR A 220 25.85 -13.74 31.59
C TYR A 220 24.95 -12.51 31.74
N LEU A 221 23.98 -12.31 30.86
CA LEU A 221 22.98 -11.26 30.96
C LEU A 221 21.84 -11.55 31.98
N GLY A 222 21.94 -12.67 32.69
CA GLY A 222 21.03 -13.02 33.79
C GLY A 222 19.86 -13.94 33.40
N LEU A 223 19.77 -14.39 32.14
CA LEU A 223 18.72 -15.32 31.75
C LEU A 223 19.22 -16.77 31.72
N THR A 224 18.61 -17.60 32.57
CA THR A 224 18.69 -19.07 32.49
C THR A 224 17.30 -19.63 32.28
N CYS A 225 17.03 -20.19 31.10
CA CYS A 225 15.74 -20.77 30.71
C CYS A 225 15.91 -22.16 30.14
N PRO A 226 14.88 -23.02 30.19
CA PRO A 226 14.92 -24.38 29.63
C PRO A 226 15.31 -24.38 28.14
N ALA A 227 14.86 -23.41 27.35
CA ALA A 227 15.20 -23.30 25.94
C ALA A 227 16.70 -23.13 25.69
N GLY A 228 17.35 -22.22 26.43
CA GLY A 228 18.82 -22.05 26.34
C GLY A 228 19.58 -23.29 26.82
N ILE A 229 19.12 -23.92 27.91
CA ILE A 229 19.76 -25.13 28.44
C ILE A 229 19.66 -26.28 27.42
N ILE A 230 18.52 -26.49 26.75
CA ILE A 230 18.35 -27.57 25.77
C ILE A 230 19.16 -27.32 24.51
N ILE A 231 19.26 -26.08 24.02
CA ILE A 231 20.15 -25.74 22.89
C ILE A 231 21.61 -26.12 23.22
N LYS A 232 22.07 -25.79 24.42
CA LYS A 232 23.42 -26.12 24.89
C LYS A 232 23.64 -27.63 25.05
N ALA A 233 22.62 -28.34 25.54
CA ALA A 233 22.66 -29.80 25.66
C ALA A 233 22.77 -30.47 24.26
N GLN A 234 21.97 -30.05 23.30
CA GLN A 234 22.04 -30.52 21.91
C GLN A 234 23.38 -30.21 21.25
N ALA A 235 23.95 -29.04 21.49
CA ALA A 235 25.28 -28.69 21.00
C ALA A 235 26.37 -29.56 21.61
N TYR A 236 26.30 -29.91 22.90
CA TYR A 236 27.22 -30.84 23.51
C TYR A 236 27.06 -32.28 23.00
N ASP A 237 25.82 -32.71 22.75
CA ASP A 237 25.57 -34.03 22.15
C ASP A 237 26.19 -34.10 20.75
N ASN A 238 25.97 -33.11 19.91
CA ASN A 238 26.58 -33.01 18.57
C ASN A 238 28.11 -32.99 18.60
N LEU A 239 28.72 -32.46 19.67
CA LEU A 239 30.17 -32.47 19.90
C LEU A 239 30.68 -33.79 20.54
N GLY A 240 29.79 -34.75 20.78
CA GLY A 240 30.15 -36.04 21.45
C GLY A 240 30.40 -35.92 22.94
N ARG A 241 30.09 -34.76 23.57
CA ARG A 241 30.27 -34.52 25.01
C ARG A 241 29.06 -35.04 25.80
N LYS A 242 28.83 -36.33 25.77
CA LYS A 242 27.62 -37.01 26.23
C LYS A 242 27.29 -36.76 27.70
N ASP A 243 28.27 -36.76 28.59
CA ASP A 243 28.04 -36.51 30.02
C ASP A 243 27.50 -35.11 30.28
N SER A 244 28.04 -34.10 29.57
CA SER A 244 27.58 -32.72 29.66
C SER A 244 26.16 -32.56 29.08
N ALA A 245 25.87 -33.17 27.94
CA ALA A 245 24.57 -33.18 27.31
C ALA A 245 23.51 -33.82 28.22
N LEU A 246 23.81 -34.99 28.77
CA LEU A 246 22.95 -35.75 29.69
C LEU A 246 22.62 -34.93 30.96
N THR A 247 23.66 -34.31 31.55
CA THR A 247 23.47 -33.45 32.74
C THR A 247 22.49 -32.35 32.47
N LEU A 248 22.63 -31.63 31.35
CA LEU A 248 21.76 -30.52 30.99
C LEU A 248 20.33 -30.96 30.62
N ALA A 249 20.19 -32.07 29.91
CA ALA A 249 18.89 -32.65 29.58
C ALA A 249 18.12 -33.03 30.85
N ASN A 250 18.77 -33.61 31.84
CA ASN A 250 18.16 -33.92 33.14
C ASN A 250 17.75 -32.66 33.94
N ILE A 251 18.46 -31.54 33.78
CA ILE A 251 18.05 -30.27 34.36
C ILE A 251 16.74 -29.81 33.71
N VAL A 252 16.62 -29.85 32.37
CA VAL A 252 15.42 -29.47 31.63
C VAL A 252 14.22 -30.32 32.04
N MET A 253 14.40 -31.64 32.20
CA MET A 253 13.31 -32.52 32.64
C MET A 253 12.78 -32.25 34.03
N LYS A 254 13.54 -31.57 34.88
CA LYS A 254 13.14 -31.18 36.24
C LYS A 254 12.59 -29.77 36.32
N ASP A 255 12.71 -28.96 35.27
CA ASP A 255 12.28 -27.58 35.25
C ASP A 255 10.79 -27.52 34.83
N SER A 256 9.92 -27.10 35.74
CA SER A 256 8.46 -26.95 35.49
C SER A 256 8.11 -25.92 34.41
N ARG A 257 9.06 -25.07 34.01
CA ARG A 257 8.89 -24.08 32.93
C ARG A 257 9.22 -24.66 31.57
N ALA A 258 9.71 -25.89 31.50
CA ALA A 258 10.08 -26.52 30.23
C ALA A 258 8.82 -26.82 29.39
N SER A 259 8.78 -26.29 28.16
CA SER A 259 7.73 -26.61 27.18
C SER A 259 7.81 -28.10 26.78
N TYR A 260 6.72 -28.62 26.22
CA TYR A 260 6.68 -29.98 25.66
C TYR A 260 7.80 -30.22 24.65
N GLN A 261 8.07 -29.25 23.78
CA GLN A 261 9.19 -29.35 22.83
C GLN A 261 10.56 -29.49 23.52
N ASN A 262 10.79 -28.73 24.61
CA ASN A 262 12.03 -28.84 25.39
C ASN A 262 12.15 -30.19 26.08
N GLN A 263 11.04 -30.72 26.65
CA GLN A 263 10.99 -32.03 27.24
C GLN A 263 11.24 -33.14 26.20
N PHE A 264 10.60 -33.07 25.03
CA PHE A 264 10.81 -33.98 23.91
C PHE A 264 12.31 -34.04 23.51
N ASN A 265 12.94 -32.88 23.32
CA ASN A 265 14.35 -32.81 23.00
C ASN A 265 15.25 -33.35 24.14
N ALA A 266 14.90 -33.10 25.40
CA ALA A 266 15.64 -33.63 26.54
C ALA A 266 15.57 -35.15 26.61
N LEU A 267 14.38 -35.74 26.42
CA LEU A 267 14.21 -37.21 26.35
C LEU A 267 15.02 -37.83 25.22
N TYR A 268 15.06 -37.16 24.06
CA TYR A 268 15.91 -37.62 22.94
C TYR A 268 17.38 -37.67 23.33
N ILE A 269 17.91 -36.61 23.98
CA ILE A 269 19.31 -36.56 24.43
C ILE A 269 19.59 -37.63 25.48
N ILE A 270 18.70 -37.82 26.46
CA ILE A 270 18.84 -38.85 27.49
C ILE A 270 18.92 -40.21 26.85
N GLN A 271 18.02 -40.53 25.95
CA GLN A 271 18.00 -41.82 25.22
C GLN A 271 19.29 -42.05 24.41
N HIS A 272 19.87 -40.98 23.82
CA HIS A 272 21.06 -41.06 22.98
C HIS A 272 22.37 -41.08 23.79
N CYS A 273 22.43 -40.36 24.91
CA CYS A 273 23.66 -40.11 25.66
C CYS A 273 23.85 -41.04 26.86
N ASP A 274 22.79 -41.52 27.49
CA ASP A 274 22.90 -42.38 28.70
C ASP A 274 23.22 -43.84 28.30
N SER A 275 24.47 -44.19 28.39
CA SER A 275 24.97 -45.55 28.10
C SER A 275 24.59 -46.58 29.17
N SER A 276 24.03 -46.16 30.30
CA SER A 276 23.60 -47.06 31.40
C SER A 276 22.19 -47.60 31.18
N LEU A 277 21.44 -47.05 30.22
CA LEU A 277 20.05 -47.45 29.95
C LEU A 277 19.99 -48.88 29.41
N CYS A 278 19.12 -49.69 30.00
CA CYS A 278 18.75 -51.00 29.43
C CYS A 278 17.72 -50.81 28.30
N ALA A 279 17.53 -51.87 27.49
CA ALA A 279 16.61 -51.84 26.36
C ALA A 279 15.16 -51.47 26.77
N GLU A 280 14.72 -51.89 27.96
CA GLU A 280 13.42 -51.58 28.53
C GLU A 280 13.29 -50.10 28.86
N SER A 281 14.30 -49.49 29.51
CA SER A 281 14.35 -48.05 29.81
C SER A 281 14.39 -47.19 28.53
N ILE A 282 15.10 -47.63 27.49
CA ILE A 282 15.12 -46.95 26.19
C ILE A 282 13.72 -46.98 25.55
N SER A 283 13.04 -48.14 25.62
CA SER A 283 11.68 -48.28 25.10
C SER A 283 10.68 -47.39 25.85
N GLU A 284 10.79 -47.30 27.20
CA GLU A 284 9.95 -46.43 28.01
C GLU A 284 10.17 -44.93 27.68
N LEU A 285 11.43 -44.49 27.55
CA LEU A 285 11.75 -43.12 27.14
C LEU A 285 11.25 -42.80 25.73
N ALA A 286 11.35 -43.77 24.81
CA ALA A 286 10.81 -43.62 23.46
C ALA A 286 9.29 -43.48 23.47
N SER A 287 8.60 -44.33 24.24
CA SER A 287 7.14 -44.26 24.42
C SER A 287 6.72 -42.90 24.99
N ARG A 288 7.38 -42.46 26.07
CA ARG A 288 7.11 -41.14 26.67
C ARG A 288 7.31 -39.96 25.70
N ARG A 289 8.33 -40.07 24.84
CA ARG A 289 8.59 -39.05 23.80
C ARG A 289 7.49 -39.05 22.74
N GLU A 290 7.02 -40.21 22.31
CA GLU A 290 5.89 -40.34 21.38
C GLU A 290 4.56 -39.87 22.01
N ASP A 291 4.34 -40.09 23.30
CA ASP A 291 3.19 -39.59 24.04
C ASP A 291 3.17 -38.05 24.03
N ILE A 292 4.31 -37.40 24.34
CA ILE A 292 4.43 -35.95 24.27
C ILE A 292 4.14 -35.46 22.85
N ARG A 293 4.68 -36.12 21.82
CA ARG A 293 4.42 -35.76 20.44
C ARG A 293 2.93 -35.85 20.09
N TYR A 294 2.32 -36.99 20.41
CA TYR A 294 0.97 -37.32 20.00
C TYR A 294 -0.10 -36.55 20.78
N TYR A 295 0.06 -36.42 22.10
CA TYR A 295 -0.99 -35.84 22.97
C TYR A 295 -0.82 -34.35 23.23
N GLU A 296 0.36 -33.79 23.02
CA GLU A 296 0.66 -32.40 23.35
C GLU A 296 1.09 -31.59 22.11
N TYR A 297 2.11 -32.03 21.41
CA TYR A 297 2.73 -31.25 20.31
C TYR A 297 1.88 -31.26 19.03
N GLU A 298 1.45 -32.42 18.55
CA GLU A 298 0.67 -32.50 17.30
C GLU A 298 -0.71 -31.85 17.43
N PRO A 299 -1.48 -32.01 18.53
CA PRO A 299 -2.74 -31.30 18.73
C PRO A 299 -2.56 -29.78 18.82
N GLU A 300 -1.50 -29.28 19.48
CA GLU A 300 -1.18 -27.86 19.52
C GLU A 300 -0.93 -27.32 18.11
N LYS A 301 -0.11 -28.04 17.33
CA LYS A 301 0.17 -27.69 15.94
C LYS A 301 -1.09 -27.67 15.07
N GLU A 302 -1.95 -28.68 15.17
CA GLU A 302 -3.20 -28.79 14.42
C GLU A 302 -4.16 -27.62 14.71
N LYS A 303 -4.32 -27.24 15.99
CA LYS A 303 -5.12 -26.07 16.38
C LYS A 303 -4.56 -24.78 15.75
N ASN A 304 -3.25 -24.59 15.81
CA ASN A 304 -2.62 -23.42 15.22
C ASN A 304 -2.75 -23.43 13.68
N SER A 305 -2.61 -24.59 13.03
CA SER A 305 -2.82 -24.70 11.57
C SER A 305 -4.26 -24.36 11.16
N THR A 306 -5.24 -24.75 11.97
CA THR A 306 -6.64 -24.35 11.77
C THR A 306 -6.82 -22.84 11.92
N ALA A 307 -6.14 -22.21 12.87
CA ALA A 307 -6.15 -20.76 13.04
C ALA A 307 -5.49 -20.04 11.85
N VAL A 308 -4.41 -20.59 11.32
CA VAL A 308 -3.74 -20.05 10.12
C VAL A 308 -4.63 -20.11 8.90
N ALA A 309 -5.40 -21.17 8.71
CA ALA A 309 -6.35 -21.28 7.60
C ALA A 309 -7.40 -20.15 7.61
N LEU A 310 -7.80 -19.63 8.78
CA LEU A 310 -8.65 -18.44 8.87
C LEU A 310 -7.92 -17.19 8.37
N LEU A 311 -6.67 -17.02 8.74
CA LEU A 311 -5.85 -15.87 8.30
C LEU A 311 -5.60 -15.93 6.79
N GLU A 312 -5.23 -17.08 6.24
CA GLU A 312 -5.05 -17.27 4.79
C GLU A 312 -6.31 -16.96 4.01
N ASN A 313 -7.47 -17.42 4.52
CA ASN A 313 -8.76 -17.11 3.92
C ASN A 313 -9.05 -15.61 3.96
N ASP A 314 -8.73 -14.92 5.06
CA ASP A 314 -8.87 -13.47 5.19
C ASP A 314 -7.93 -12.72 4.24
N LEU A 315 -6.67 -13.13 4.16
CA LEU A 315 -5.67 -12.53 3.25
C LEU A 315 -5.98 -12.80 1.77
N SER A 316 -6.56 -13.96 1.44
CA SER A 316 -7.00 -14.31 0.08
C SER A 316 -8.25 -13.53 -0.32
N TRP A 317 -9.01 -13.10 0.65
CA TRP A 317 -10.18 -12.23 0.49
C TRP A 317 -9.71 -10.80 0.21
N THR A 318 -8.97 -10.62 -0.88
CA THR A 318 -8.37 -9.36 -1.26
C THR A 318 -9.35 -8.38 -1.90
N PRO A 319 -8.90 -7.17 -2.09
CA PRO A 319 -9.52 -5.86 -1.89
C PRO A 319 -10.58 -5.44 -2.92
N ASP A 320 -11.09 -6.32 -3.79
CA ASP A 320 -12.07 -5.94 -4.82
C ASP A 320 -13.37 -5.35 -4.24
N TYR A 321 -13.80 -5.85 -3.07
CA TYR A 321 -15.00 -5.31 -2.42
C TYR A 321 -14.75 -3.99 -1.70
N ARG A 322 -13.57 -3.76 -1.11
CA ARG A 322 -13.22 -2.45 -0.51
C ARG A 322 -13.20 -1.35 -1.56
N TRP A 323 -12.74 -1.68 -2.76
CA TRP A 323 -12.76 -0.76 -3.89
C TRP A 323 -14.18 -0.44 -4.35
N ILE A 324 -15.07 -1.44 -4.41
CA ILE A 324 -16.50 -1.27 -4.74
C ILE A 324 -17.20 -0.40 -3.68
N TYR A 325 -16.94 -0.63 -2.39
CA TYR A 325 -17.49 0.21 -1.32
C TYR A 325 -16.93 1.64 -1.36
N ALA A 326 -15.64 1.82 -1.65
CA ALA A 326 -15.04 3.15 -1.83
C ALA A 326 -15.64 3.87 -3.05
N VAL A 327 -15.84 3.17 -4.16
CA VAL A 327 -16.51 3.70 -5.35
C VAL A 327 -17.99 4.00 -5.07
N ALA A 328 -18.71 3.12 -4.39
CA ALA A 328 -20.10 3.35 -4.01
C ALA A 328 -20.23 4.55 -3.05
N ALA A 329 -19.35 4.67 -2.06
CA ALA A 329 -19.32 5.82 -1.16
C ALA A 329 -18.99 7.13 -1.90
N THR A 330 -18.03 7.11 -2.83
CA THR A 330 -17.73 8.29 -3.68
C THR A 330 -18.90 8.66 -4.58
N ILE A 331 -19.60 7.70 -5.15
CA ILE A 331 -20.81 7.95 -5.96
C ILE A 331 -21.93 8.57 -5.11
N ILE A 332 -22.14 8.07 -3.88
CA ILE A 332 -23.12 8.63 -2.95
C ILE A 332 -22.73 10.07 -2.55
N ILE A 333 -21.47 10.31 -2.23
CA ILE A 333 -20.96 11.66 -1.90
C ILE A 333 -21.11 12.60 -3.10
N ILE A 334 -20.78 12.15 -4.30
CA ILE A 334 -20.96 12.93 -5.53
C ILE A 334 -22.46 13.22 -5.77
N GLY A 335 -23.34 12.24 -5.53
CA GLY A 335 -24.79 12.40 -5.63
C GLY A 335 -25.35 13.42 -4.62
N LEU A 336 -24.86 13.38 -3.37
CA LEU A 336 -25.21 14.37 -2.34
C LEU A 336 -24.68 15.77 -2.67
N MET A 337 -23.45 15.87 -3.16
CA MET A 337 -22.84 17.13 -3.61
C MET A 337 -23.57 17.72 -4.82
N LEU A 338 -23.98 16.88 -5.78
CA LEU A 338 -24.80 17.29 -6.91
C LEU A 338 -26.20 17.75 -6.44
N GLY A 339 -26.82 17.05 -5.49
CA GLY A 339 -28.09 17.45 -4.88
C GLY A 339 -28.00 18.80 -4.18
N LEU A 340 -26.95 19.01 -3.38
CA LEU A 340 -26.64 20.30 -2.74
C LEU A 340 -26.34 21.40 -3.78
N TYR A 341 -25.58 21.08 -4.82
CA TYR A 341 -25.27 22.00 -5.91
C TYR A 341 -26.53 22.41 -6.67
N VAL A 342 -27.44 21.48 -6.95
CA VAL A 342 -28.74 21.78 -7.60
C VAL A 342 -29.63 22.64 -6.69
N GLN A 343 -29.66 22.38 -5.37
CA GLN A 343 -30.39 23.22 -4.41
C GLN A 343 -29.80 24.63 -4.30
N LEU A 344 -28.46 24.75 -4.22
CA LEU A 344 -27.76 26.05 -4.24
C LEU A 344 -27.99 26.78 -5.56
N LYS A 345 -28.00 26.11 -6.69
CA LYS A 345 -28.27 26.69 -8.01
C LYS A 345 -29.72 27.15 -8.12
N ARG A 346 -30.68 26.41 -7.57
CA ARG A 346 -32.11 26.87 -7.49
C ARG A 346 -32.27 28.08 -6.59
N HIS A 347 -31.48 28.19 -5.52
CA HIS A 347 -31.52 29.37 -4.65
C HIS A 347 -30.80 30.56 -5.29
N GLN A 348 -29.69 30.35 -6.00
CA GLN A 348 -29.00 31.39 -6.79
C GLN A 348 -29.86 31.90 -7.98
N HIS A 349 -30.59 31.01 -8.64
CA HIS A 349 -31.50 31.44 -9.72
C HIS A 349 -32.61 32.41 -9.23
N LYS A 350 -33.07 32.26 -7.98
CA LYS A 350 -34.01 33.20 -7.37
C LYS A 350 -33.39 34.59 -7.10
N LEU A 351 -32.08 34.62 -6.81
CA LEU A 351 -31.33 35.88 -6.60
C LEU A 351 -30.85 36.50 -7.92
N LEU A 352 -30.61 35.67 -8.94
CA LEU A 352 -30.15 36.11 -10.26
C LEU A 352 -31.27 36.76 -11.10
N SER A 353 -32.52 36.34 -10.89
CA SER A 353 -33.66 36.99 -11.60
C SER A 353 -33.82 38.50 -11.27
N GLN A 354 -33.32 38.93 -10.12
CA GLN A 354 -33.30 40.36 -9.75
C GLN A 354 -32.07 41.13 -10.27
N ARG A 355 -30.99 40.43 -10.71
CA ARG A 355 -29.80 41.08 -11.27
C ARG A 355 -29.71 41.06 -12.80
N VAL A 356 -30.58 40.28 -13.46
CA VAL A 356 -30.56 40.13 -14.93
C VAL A 356 -30.88 41.43 -15.63
N ASP A 357 -31.78 42.26 -15.07
CA ASP A 357 -32.17 43.56 -15.68
C ASP A 357 -31.02 44.59 -15.69
N SER A 358 -30.07 44.47 -14.74
CA SER A 358 -28.92 45.38 -14.71
C SER A 358 -27.77 44.89 -15.59
N LEU A 359 -27.69 43.56 -15.87
CA LEU A 359 -26.63 42.97 -16.69
C LEU A 359 -26.92 43.03 -18.20
N THR A 360 -28.19 43.14 -18.61
CA THR A 360 -28.56 43.32 -20.02
C THR A 360 -28.01 44.63 -20.58
N GLN A 361 -27.97 45.70 -19.80
CA GLN A 361 -27.35 46.95 -20.23
C GLN A 361 -25.83 46.91 -20.33
N MET A 362 -25.16 46.06 -19.49
CA MET A 362 -23.70 45.88 -19.58
C MET A 362 -23.31 44.96 -20.73
N ASN A 363 -24.15 43.99 -21.11
CA ASN A 363 -23.87 43.08 -22.22
C ASN A 363 -23.87 43.77 -23.58
N GLU A 364 -24.79 44.72 -23.81
CA GLU A 364 -24.81 45.49 -25.06
C GLU A 364 -23.54 46.35 -25.24
N ALA A 365 -22.96 46.84 -24.15
CA ALA A 365 -21.69 47.55 -24.19
C ALA A 365 -20.51 46.64 -24.46
N ALA A 366 -20.52 45.41 -23.87
CA ALA A 366 -19.49 44.40 -24.08
C ALA A 366 -19.51 43.80 -25.49
N GLU A 367 -20.69 43.59 -26.09
CA GLU A 367 -20.80 43.12 -27.48
C GLU A 367 -20.26 44.17 -28.47
N LYS A 368 -20.51 45.47 -28.22
CA LYS A 368 -19.89 46.54 -29.03
C LYS A 368 -18.35 46.52 -28.92
N GLN A 369 -17.81 46.31 -27.71
CA GLN A 369 -16.35 46.20 -27.53
C GLN A 369 -15.79 44.93 -28.19
N HIS A 370 -16.49 43.81 -28.08
CA HIS A 370 -16.06 42.54 -28.69
C HIS A 370 -16.04 42.63 -30.22
N ALA A 371 -17.08 43.26 -30.83
CA ALA A 371 -17.12 43.53 -32.27
C ALA A 371 -15.95 44.42 -32.73
N GLN A 372 -15.55 45.40 -31.95
CA GLN A 372 -14.39 46.26 -32.25
C GLN A 372 -13.07 45.47 -32.18
N ILE A 373 -12.92 44.52 -31.22
CA ILE A 373 -11.74 43.69 -31.08
C ILE A 373 -11.61 42.72 -32.27
N ILE A 374 -12.71 42.06 -32.67
CA ILE A 374 -12.73 41.15 -33.84
C ILE A 374 -12.36 41.92 -35.11
N GLN A 375 -12.88 43.13 -35.27
CA GLN A 375 -12.57 43.96 -36.42
C GLN A 375 -11.06 44.37 -36.44
N LYS A 376 -10.48 44.65 -35.27
CA LYS A 376 -9.06 44.96 -35.11
C LYS A 376 -8.19 43.72 -35.42
N GLN A 377 -8.59 42.54 -34.95
CA GLN A 377 -7.88 41.28 -35.26
C GLN A 377 -7.98 40.93 -36.75
N ALA A 378 -9.13 41.12 -37.37
CA ALA A 378 -9.30 40.89 -38.82
C ALA A 378 -8.37 41.82 -39.64
N ARG A 379 -8.29 43.11 -39.30
CA ARG A 379 -7.34 44.04 -39.96
C ARG A 379 -5.88 43.63 -39.74
N HIS A 380 -5.53 43.21 -38.51
CA HIS A 380 -4.16 42.73 -38.23
C HIS A 380 -3.81 41.49 -39.07
N ARG A 381 -4.77 40.54 -39.19
CA ARG A 381 -4.62 39.33 -40.02
C ARG A 381 -4.41 39.69 -41.51
N GLU A 382 -5.22 40.62 -42.06
CA GLU A 382 -5.05 41.06 -43.45
C GLU A 382 -3.70 41.74 -43.67
N THR A 383 -3.21 42.52 -42.71
CA THR A 383 -1.91 43.17 -42.76
C THR A 383 -0.78 42.16 -42.76
N MET A 384 -0.87 41.09 -41.88
CA MET A 384 0.14 40.04 -41.84
C MET A 384 0.14 39.22 -43.14
N VAL A 385 -1.00 38.88 -43.70
CA VAL A 385 -1.10 38.18 -45.00
C VAL A 385 -0.48 39.03 -46.12
N SER A 386 -0.77 40.33 -46.16
CA SER A 386 -0.19 41.25 -47.14
C SER A 386 1.32 41.32 -47.02
N HIS A 387 1.87 41.39 -45.81
CA HIS A 387 3.31 41.32 -45.57
C HIS A 387 3.94 40.00 -46.02
N LEU A 388 3.28 38.85 -45.78
CA LEU A 388 3.71 37.55 -46.25
C LEU A 388 3.81 37.55 -47.78
N GLU A 389 2.76 37.98 -48.46
CA GLU A 389 2.74 38.01 -49.93
C GLU A 389 3.83 38.92 -50.50
N LYS A 390 4.05 40.09 -49.90
CA LYS A 390 5.10 41.01 -50.32
C LYS A 390 6.49 40.45 -50.13
N ASN A 391 6.76 39.84 -49.00
CA ASN A 391 8.06 39.27 -48.69
C ASN A 391 8.36 37.98 -49.46
N CYS A 392 7.35 37.09 -49.63
CA CYS A 392 7.51 35.88 -50.44
C CYS A 392 7.74 36.17 -51.94
N ASN A 393 7.15 37.22 -52.47
CA ASN A 393 7.37 37.64 -53.87
C ASN A 393 8.84 38.04 -54.14
N MET A 394 9.63 38.35 -53.15
CA MET A 394 11.08 38.61 -53.34
C MET A 394 11.89 37.37 -53.75
N PHE A 395 11.34 36.16 -53.51
CA PHE A 395 11.96 34.87 -53.87
C PHE A 395 11.43 34.28 -55.16
N VAL A 396 10.47 34.94 -55.81
CA VAL A 396 9.88 34.50 -57.10
C VAL A 396 10.22 35.57 -58.15
N ASN A 397 10.93 35.19 -59.20
CA ASN A 397 11.17 36.10 -60.33
C ASN A 397 9.85 36.31 -61.09
N ALA A 398 9.46 37.58 -61.23
CA ALA A 398 8.18 37.98 -61.80
C ALA A 398 8.04 37.65 -63.29
N ASP A 399 9.14 37.51 -64.02
CA ASP A 399 9.13 37.26 -65.46
C ASP A 399 9.15 35.77 -65.87
N ASP A 400 9.49 34.86 -64.92
CA ASP A 400 9.64 33.42 -65.17
C ASP A 400 8.74 32.54 -64.32
N PHE A 401 7.64 33.06 -63.81
CA PHE A 401 6.67 32.28 -63.06
C PHE A 401 5.91 31.30 -63.99
N PRO A 402 5.82 29.98 -63.71
CA PRO A 402 6.03 29.25 -62.45
C PRO A 402 7.38 28.54 -62.34
N ASN A 403 8.38 28.75 -63.21
CA ASN A 403 9.58 27.90 -63.33
C ASN A 403 10.74 28.34 -62.43
N ASN A 404 10.69 29.49 -61.75
CA ASN A 404 11.85 30.10 -61.12
C ASN A 404 11.74 30.36 -59.60
N ILE A 405 11.19 29.41 -58.82
CA ILE A 405 11.42 29.48 -57.36
C ILE A 405 12.82 28.99 -57.06
N ASN A 406 13.68 29.87 -56.56
CA ASN A 406 15.05 29.54 -56.21
C ASN A 406 15.14 28.75 -54.90
N TRP A 407 14.98 27.42 -54.97
CA TRP A 407 15.10 26.53 -53.80
C TRP A 407 16.54 26.47 -53.23
N LYS A 408 17.55 27.07 -53.90
CA LYS A 408 18.89 27.24 -53.33
C LYS A 408 18.89 28.25 -52.15
N SER A 409 17.91 29.15 -52.12
CA SER A 409 17.68 30.10 -51.02
C SER A 409 16.60 29.62 -50.05
N TYR A 410 16.31 28.31 -50.02
CA TYR A 410 15.25 27.76 -49.19
C TYR A 410 15.42 28.06 -47.70
N GLU A 411 16.65 27.97 -47.16
CA GLU A 411 16.96 28.29 -45.77
C GLU A 411 16.71 29.76 -45.45
N GLU A 412 17.08 30.67 -46.36
CA GLU A 412 16.79 32.11 -46.20
C GLU A 412 15.30 32.40 -46.22
N MET A 413 14.55 31.74 -47.09
CA MET A 413 13.11 31.84 -47.16
C MET A 413 12.44 31.28 -45.90
N CYS A 414 12.86 30.15 -45.39
CA CYS A 414 12.39 29.60 -44.12
C CYS A 414 12.68 30.53 -42.93
N LYS A 415 13.87 31.15 -42.90
CA LYS A 415 14.23 32.13 -41.89
C LYS A 415 13.33 33.38 -41.98
N MET A 416 13.14 33.92 -43.18
CA MET A 416 12.28 35.08 -43.42
C MET A 416 10.83 34.78 -43.00
N ILE A 417 10.30 33.58 -43.30
CA ILE A 417 8.96 33.16 -42.88
C ILE A 417 8.89 33.02 -41.36
N ASN A 418 9.89 32.44 -40.71
CA ASN A 418 9.91 32.36 -39.27
C ASN A 418 9.96 33.71 -38.58
N ASP A 419 10.80 34.63 -39.11
CA ASP A 419 10.98 35.96 -38.54
C ASP A 419 9.71 36.84 -38.66
N ASN A 420 8.90 36.61 -39.70
CA ASN A 420 7.71 37.45 -39.98
C ASN A 420 6.37 36.79 -39.62
N PHE A 421 6.36 35.47 -39.38
CA PHE A 421 5.09 34.70 -39.22
C PHE A 421 5.16 33.70 -38.03
N GLY A 422 5.51 34.23 -36.86
CA GLY A 422 5.37 33.49 -35.59
C GLY A 422 6.07 32.13 -35.60
N MET A 423 7.31 32.07 -36.14
CA MET A 423 8.09 30.83 -36.24
C MET A 423 7.36 29.70 -37.03
N LEU A 424 6.55 30.06 -38.02
CA LEU A 424 5.65 29.09 -38.71
C LEU A 424 6.38 27.84 -39.22
N VAL A 425 7.57 27.99 -39.85
CA VAL A 425 8.32 26.84 -40.39
C VAL A 425 8.76 25.91 -39.26
N LEU A 426 9.21 26.47 -38.13
CA LEU A 426 9.60 25.69 -36.95
C LEU A 426 8.38 24.99 -36.31
N LYS A 427 7.22 25.65 -36.24
CA LYS A 427 5.96 25.04 -35.77
C LYS A 427 5.55 23.87 -36.68
N LEU A 428 5.66 24.04 -38.00
CA LEU A 428 5.34 22.99 -38.97
C LEU A 428 6.30 21.78 -38.85
N GLN A 429 7.57 22.02 -38.53
CA GLN A 429 8.56 20.95 -38.30
C GLN A 429 8.37 20.24 -36.96
N SER A 430 8.25 20.99 -35.87
CA SER A 430 8.25 20.45 -34.49
C SER A 430 6.89 19.88 -34.07
N ALA A 431 5.80 20.63 -34.29
CA ALA A 431 4.48 20.26 -33.83
C ALA A 431 3.74 19.30 -34.80
N PHE A 432 3.96 19.49 -36.12
CA PHE A 432 3.26 18.70 -37.15
C PHE A 432 4.17 17.70 -37.86
N HIS A 433 5.46 17.67 -37.52
CA HIS A 433 6.46 16.75 -38.08
C HIS A 433 6.47 16.73 -39.61
N LEU A 434 6.35 17.90 -40.26
CA LEU A 434 6.40 18.02 -41.70
C LEU A 434 7.84 17.94 -42.20
N SER A 435 8.03 17.16 -43.28
CA SER A 435 9.28 17.07 -43.97
C SER A 435 9.55 18.35 -44.78
N GLU A 436 10.80 18.58 -45.19
CA GLU A 436 11.20 19.73 -46.02
C GLU A 436 10.32 19.85 -47.30
N ARG A 437 10.04 18.77 -47.95
CA ARG A 437 9.14 18.75 -49.16
C ARG A 437 7.72 19.18 -48.80
N GLU A 438 7.20 18.76 -47.68
CA GLU A 438 5.89 19.15 -47.20
C GLU A 438 5.81 20.60 -46.81
N ILE A 439 6.90 21.15 -46.23
CA ILE A 439 7.04 22.56 -45.90
C ILE A 439 7.12 23.41 -47.17
N ARG A 440 7.85 22.98 -48.19
CA ARG A 440 7.88 23.65 -49.48
C ARG A 440 6.50 23.78 -50.10
N LEU A 441 5.68 22.73 -50.03
CA LEU A 441 4.28 22.81 -50.44
C LEU A 441 3.50 23.87 -49.61
N CYS A 442 3.65 23.85 -48.30
CA CYS A 442 2.97 24.82 -47.42
C CYS A 442 3.36 26.27 -47.76
N ILE A 443 4.64 26.51 -48.04
CA ILE A 443 5.14 27.83 -48.46
C ILE A 443 4.50 28.27 -49.79
N LEU A 444 4.46 27.40 -50.79
CA LEU A 444 3.82 27.69 -52.08
C LEU A 444 2.31 27.99 -51.93
N VAL A 445 1.63 27.24 -51.11
CA VAL A 445 0.19 27.48 -50.82
C VAL A 445 -0.04 28.80 -50.13
N LEU A 446 0.83 29.19 -49.20
CA LEU A 446 0.80 30.53 -48.59
C LEU A 446 0.97 31.66 -49.62
N MET A 447 1.85 31.45 -50.60
CA MET A 447 2.10 32.37 -51.71
C MET A 447 0.94 32.39 -52.76
N LYS A 448 -0.22 31.80 -52.47
CA LYS A 448 -1.38 31.65 -53.34
C LYS A 448 -1.13 30.75 -54.58
N ILE A 449 -0.02 30.02 -54.64
CA ILE A 449 0.25 29.03 -55.64
C ILE A 449 -0.48 27.75 -55.22
N SER A 450 -1.69 27.55 -55.66
CA SER A 450 -2.51 26.44 -55.22
C SER A 450 -3.01 25.52 -56.32
N GLY A 451 -2.76 25.90 -57.57
CA GLY A 451 -3.12 25.11 -58.77
C GLY A 451 -2.32 23.80 -58.85
N SER A 452 -3.02 22.68 -59.10
CA SER A 452 -2.36 21.37 -59.12
C SER A 452 -1.29 21.29 -60.20
N LYS A 453 -1.47 21.95 -61.34
CA LYS A 453 -0.54 21.98 -62.46
C LYS A 453 0.76 22.79 -62.11
N GLU A 454 0.57 23.94 -61.51
CA GLU A 454 1.67 24.80 -61.05
C GLU A 454 2.48 24.14 -59.95
N LEU A 455 1.82 23.64 -58.92
CA LEU A 455 2.47 22.91 -57.82
C LEU A 455 3.20 21.67 -58.30
N ALA A 456 2.64 20.94 -59.29
CA ALA A 456 3.27 19.76 -59.87
C ALA A 456 4.59 20.10 -60.56
N SER A 457 4.60 21.18 -61.31
CA SER A 457 5.82 21.70 -61.97
C SER A 457 6.91 22.11 -60.97
N LEU A 458 6.54 22.89 -59.97
CA LEU A 458 7.48 23.46 -58.98
C LEU A 458 8.04 22.43 -57.99
N LEU A 459 7.30 21.38 -57.70
CA LEU A 459 7.71 20.33 -56.78
C LEU A 459 8.10 19.01 -57.41
N PHE A 460 8.15 18.99 -58.76
CA PHE A 460 8.53 17.83 -59.56
C PHE A 460 7.65 16.59 -59.34
N TYR A 461 6.32 16.78 -59.30
CA TYR A 461 5.30 15.71 -59.21
C TYR A 461 4.45 15.64 -60.48
N SER A 462 3.73 14.52 -60.64
CA SER A 462 2.60 14.49 -61.58
C SER A 462 1.40 15.25 -60.99
N GLU A 463 0.46 15.71 -61.81
CA GLU A 463 -0.73 16.42 -61.36
C GLU A 463 -1.60 15.57 -60.39
N SER A 464 -1.69 14.28 -60.60
CA SER A 464 -2.38 13.35 -59.71
C SER A 464 -1.57 13.14 -58.40
N GLY A 465 -0.24 13.07 -58.48
CA GLY A 465 0.65 12.92 -57.36
C GLY A 465 0.61 14.12 -56.43
N ILE A 466 0.61 15.35 -57.00
CA ILE A 466 0.54 16.57 -56.16
C ILE A 466 -0.81 16.73 -55.46
N ARG A 467 -1.91 16.29 -56.07
CA ARG A 467 -3.23 16.29 -55.41
C ARG A 467 -3.24 15.40 -54.16
N ASN A 468 -2.71 14.18 -54.29
CA ASN A 468 -2.57 13.27 -53.16
C ASN A 468 -1.60 13.79 -52.13
N PHE A 469 -0.51 14.41 -52.52
CA PHE A 469 0.47 15.02 -51.63
C PHE A 469 -0.14 16.18 -50.84
N LYS A 470 -0.87 17.09 -51.51
CA LYS A 470 -1.58 18.19 -50.88
C LYS A 470 -2.63 17.73 -49.88
N ASN A 471 -3.39 16.70 -50.21
CA ASN A 471 -4.36 16.11 -49.29
C ASN A 471 -3.71 15.45 -48.07
N ARG A 472 -2.56 14.80 -48.23
CA ARG A 472 -1.80 14.20 -47.13
C ARG A 472 -1.26 15.25 -46.16
N VAL A 473 -0.71 16.35 -46.70
CA VAL A 473 -0.23 17.45 -45.90
C VAL A 473 -1.38 18.14 -45.16
N ALA A 474 -2.49 18.38 -45.85
CA ALA A 474 -3.68 18.95 -45.20
C ALA A 474 -4.19 18.06 -44.08
N LYS A 475 -4.23 16.73 -44.25
CA LYS A 475 -4.61 15.80 -43.17
C LYS A 475 -3.65 15.83 -41.97
N LYS A 476 -2.35 15.97 -42.18
CA LYS A 476 -1.36 16.15 -41.09
C LYS A 476 -1.62 17.43 -40.29
N LEU A 477 -2.12 18.46 -40.94
CA LEU A 477 -2.48 19.76 -40.32
C LEU A 477 -3.93 19.80 -39.79
N GLY A 478 -4.64 18.66 -39.80
CA GLY A 478 -6.02 18.57 -39.31
C GLY A 478 -7.05 19.34 -40.16
N THR A 479 -6.78 19.52 -41.47
CA THR A 479 -7.61 20.32 -42.35
C THR A 479 -7.84 19.59 -43.69
N ASN A 480 -8.59 20.22 -44.59
CA ASN A 480 -8.74 19.77 -45.97
C ASN A 480 -7.86 20.60 -46.93
N SER A 481 -7.65 20.09 -48.17
CA SER A 481 -6.78 20.76 -49.13
C SER A 481 -7.30 22.11 -49.65
N ILE A 482 -8.58 22.43 -49.44
CA ILE A 482 -9.19 23.72 -49.83
C ILE A 482 -8.87 24.76 -48.76
N GLU A 483 -8.97 24.39 -47.49
CA GLU A 483 -8.75 25.27 -46.34
C GLU A 483 -7.28 25.36 -45.90
N LEU A 484 -6.39 24.59 -46.53
CA LEU A 484 -5.00 24.48 -46.13
C LEU A 484 -4.31 25.83 -45.93
N ARG A 485 -4.54 26.79 -46.82
CA ARG A 485 -3.94 28.14 -46.73
C ARG A 485 -4.41 28.90 -45.48
N ASN A 486 -5.73 28.83 -45.19
CA ASN A 486 -6.30 29.48 -44.03
C ASN A 486 -5.78 28.85 -42.71
N THR A 487 -5.62 27.54 -42.71
CA THR A 487 -5.05 26.80 -41.57
C THR A 487 -3.59 27.21 -41.32
N LEU A 488 -2.77 27.33 -42.37
CA LEU A 488 -1.40 27.79 -42.24
C LEU A 488 -1.30 29.24 -41.72
N ILE A 489 -2.19 30.13 -42.18
CA ILE A 489 -2.29 31.50 -41.64
C ILE A 489 -2.71 31.48 -40.15
N ASN A 490 -3.65 30.62 -39.79
CA ASN A 490 -4.07 30.49 -38.39
C ASN A 490 -2.92 29.96 -37.49
N ILE A 491 -2.13 28.99 -37.95
CA ILE A 491 -0.96 28.46 -37.23
C ILE A 491 0.12 29.58 -37.08
N ALA A 492 0.26 30.44 -38.07
CA ALA A 492 1.19 31.56 -38.02
C ALA A 492 0.80 32.65 -37.00
N ILE A 493 -0.52 32.91 -36.86
CA ILE A 493 -1.08 34.01 -36.06
C ILE A 493 -1.37 33.60 -34.60
N ASN A 494 -1.71 32.34 -34.38
CA ASN A 494 -1.96 31.84 -33.02
C ASN A 494 -0.65 31.33 -32.40
N ASP A 495 -0.22 31.99 -31.34
CA ASP A 495 0.89 31.55 -30.49
C ASP A 495 0.57 30.28 -29.71
#